data_fdc4a66aaff17794e0a1f44e41246e76
#
_entry.id   fdc4a66aaff17794e0a1f44e41246e76
#
_cell.length_a   1.000
_cell.length_b   1.000
_cell.length_c   1.000
_cell.angle_alpha   90.00
_cell.angle_beta   90.00
_cell.angle_gamma   90.00
#
_symmetry.space_group_name_H-M   'P 1'
#
loop_
_entity.id
_entity.type
_entity.pdbx_description
1 polymer ?
#
loop_
_entity_poly.entity_id
_entity_poly.type
_entity_poly.pdbx_seq_one_letter_code
_entity_poly.pdbx_strand_id
1 'polypeptide(L)'
;GLPEGYVPGLKKGVIHDSCGARSHPQIRSAVRTLARQMGYRLSEERYHEKQSLCCGYGGLAPVSNPQVADEMTEQWQQEDEGLRLTYCVNCRDRMVKKDGKAVHILELLYDPQSCETRRAPTWSVRRDNRFELKRKVREEIWQEKVKKEEQMKLVYSQETETLLEERKILESDIREVLEKAQQGRRILDRTSGCYIAHRQVGNVTFWVYFREKESGVYEVVRAYSHRMTITGEGEEA
;
A
#
# COMPACT_ATOMS: atom_id res chain seq x y z
N GLY A 1 -6.58 -11.90 -25.44
CA GLY A 1 -6.37 -13.33 -25.16
C GLY A 1 -5.51 -13.53 -23.94
N LEU A 2 -5.38 -14.76 -23.48
CA LEU A 2 -4.46 -15.11 -22.38
C LEU A 2 -3.01 -14.96 -22.84
N PRO A 3 -2.05 -14.69 -21.92
CA PRO A 3 -0.63 -14.69 -22.24
C PRO A 3 -0.18 -16.06 -22.81
N GLU A 4 0.86 -16.04 -23.64
CA GLU A 4 1.46 -17.25 -24.16
C GLU A 4 1.98 -18.14 -23.02
N GLY A 5 1.66 -19.43 -23.06
CA GLY A 5 2.04 -20.40 -22.01
C GLY A 5 1.12 -20.41 -20.78
N TYR A 6 0.06 -19.59 -20.74
CA TYR A 6 -0.90 -19.66 -19.65
C TYR A 6 -1.66 -21.00 -19.64
N VAL A 7 -1.62 -21.71 -18.50
CA VAL A 7 -2.33 -22.99 -18.33
C VAL A 7 -3.58 -22.76 -17.47
N PRO A 8 -4.80 -22.84 -18.03
CA PRO A 8 -6.03 -22.71 -17.28
C PRO A 8 -6.16 -23.82 -16.22
N GLY A 9 -6.51 -23.44 -14.99
CA GLY A 9 -6.85 -24.40 -13.93
C GLY A 9 -8.34 -24.37 -13.63
N LEU A 10 -8.95 -25.52 -13.36
CA LEU A 10 -10.35 -25.55 -12.94
C LEU A 10 -10.48 -25.09 -11.48
N LYS A 11 -10.82 -23.82 -11.28
CA LYS A 11 -10.96 -23.19 -9.96
C LYS A 11 -12.36 -22.59 -9.80
N LYS A 12 -12.79 -22.41 -8.55
CA LYS A 12 -14.01 -21.64 -8.25
C LYS A 12 -13.62 -20.23 -7.84
N GLY A 13 -14.42 -19.25 -8.24
CA GLY A 13 -14.21 -17.86 -7.85
C GLY A 13 -15.53 -17.09 -7.79
N VAL A 14 -15.59 -16.12 -6.89
CA VAL A 14 -16.71 -15.19 -6.74
C VAL A 14 -16.32 -13.87 -7.36
N ILE A 15 -17.11 -13.35 -8.30
CA ILE A 15 -16.84 -12.03 -8.89
C ILE A 15 -17.28 -10.93 -7.94
N HIS A 16 -16.33 -10.02 -7.65
CA HIS A 16 -16.65 -8.73 -7.06
C HIS A 16 -16.61 -7.62 -8.08
N ASP A 17 -17.77 -7.04 -8.35
CA ASP A 17 -17.87 -5.89 -9.24
C ASP A 17 -17.47 -4.59 -8.52
N SER A 18 -16.45 -3.93 -9.02
CA SER A 18 -16.02 -2.65 -8.45
C SER A 18 -17.09 -1.57 -8.68
N CYS A 19 -17.30 -0.71 -7.68
CA CYS A 19 -18.28 0.36 -7.75
C CYS A 19 -18.03 1.35 -8.92
N GLY A 20 -16.79 1.51 -9.34
CA GLY A 20 -16.40 2.33 -10.50
C GLY A 20 -16.89 1.76 -11.84
N ALA A 21 -17.26 0.48 -11.90
CA ALA A 21 -17.72 -0.16 -13.13
C ALA A 21 -19.26 -0.32 -13.21
N ARG A 22 -20.01 0.25 -12.26
CA ARG A 22 -21.48 0.15 -12.24
C ARG A 22 -22.14 0.61 -13.55
N SER A 23 -21.62 1.68 -14.14
CA SER A 23 -22.11 2.24 -15.41
C SER A 23 -21.45 1.64 -16.65
N HIS A 24 -20.55 0.66 -16.50
CA HIS A 24 -19.74 0.11 -17.59
C HIS A 24 -19.97 -1.40 -17.78
N PRO A 25 -21.13 -1.82 -18.35
CA PRO A 25 -21.44 -3.25 -18.51
C PRO A 25 -20.41 -4.00 -19.36
N GLN A 26 -19.79 -3.33 -20.32
CA GLN A 26 -18.75 -3.91 -21.17
C GLN A 26 -17.52 -4.34 -20.36
N ILE A 27 -17.13 -3.58 -19.34
CA ILE A 27 -15.99 -3.95 -18.46
C ILE A 27 -16.37 -5.19 -17.66
N ARG A 28 -17.54 -5.21 -17.04
CA ARG A 28 -18.02 -6.34 -16.23
C ARG A 28 -18.11 -7.63 -17.06
N SER A 29 -18.62 -7.54 -18.28
CA SER A 29 -18.70 -8.68 -19.22
C SER A 29 -17.31 -9.17 -19.63
N ALA A 30 -16.39 -8.26 -19.97
CA ALA A 30 -15.03 -8.61 -20.36
C ALA A 30 -14.26 -9.31 -19.23
N VAL A 31 -14.42 -8.86 -17.99
CA VAL A 31 -13.80 -9.48 -16.81
C VAL A 31 -14.31 -10.91 -16.60
N ARG A 32 -15.62 -11.13 -16.71
CA ARG A 32 -16.21 -12.47 -16.60
C ARG A 32 -15.73 -13.40 -17.71
N THR A 33 -15.64 -12.88 -18.94
CA THR A 33 -15.10 -13.64 -20.08
C THR A 33 -13.66 -14.04 -19.85
N LEU A 34 -12.82 -13.09 -19.41
CA LEU A 34 -11.40 -13.36 -19.12
C LEU A 34 -11.24 -14.38 -17.98
N ALA A 35 -12.00 -14.25 -16.90
CA ALA A 35 -11.93 -15.19 -15.79
C ALA A 35 -12.34 -16.62 -16.20
N ARG A 36 -13.38 -16.75 -17.04
CA ARG A 36 -13.77 -18.06 -17.60
C ARG A 36 -12.70 -18.65 -18.50
N GLN A 37 -12.06 -17.84 -19.35
CA GLN A 37 -10.94 -18.28 -20.17
C GLN A 37 -9.76 -18.76 -19.33
N MET A 38 -9.51 -18.15 -18.15
CA MET A 38 -8.51 -18.61 -17.18
C MET A 38 -8.92 -19.90 -16.44
N GLY A 39 -10.10 -20.48 -16.71
CA GLY A 39 -10.59 -21.73 -16.11
C GLY A 39 -11.41 -21.54 -14.83
N TYR A 40 -11.83 -20.31 -14.50
CA TYR A 40 -12.65 -20.08 -13.32
C TYR A 40 -14.13 -20.39 -13.59
N ARG A 41 -14.71 -21.24 -12.72
CA ARG A 41 -16.15 -21.35 -12.57
C ARG A 41 -16.63 -20.23 -11.66
N LEU A 42 -17.33 -19.24 -12.21
CA LEU A 42 -17.74 -18.04 -11.50
C LEU A 42 -19.07 -18.21 -10.81
N SER A 43 -19.16 -17.68 -9.59
CA SER A 43 -20.40 -17.31 -8.92
C SER A 43 -20.47 -15.79 -8.76
N GLU A 44 -21.66 -15.28 -8.56
CA GLU A 44 -21.93 -13.86 -8.38
C GLU A 44 -22.20 -13.59 -6.90
N GLU A 45 -21.80 -12.42 -6.41
CA GLU A 45 -22.22 -11.93 -5.11
C GLU A 45 -23.72 -11.61 -5.10
N ARG A 46 -24.35 -11.60 -3.94
CA ARG A 46 -25.76 -11.22 -3.80
C ARG A 46 -26.07 -9.86 -4.45
N TYR A 47 -25.18 -8.90 -4.23
CA TYR A 47 -25.24 -7.58 -4.84
C TYR A 47 -24.13 -7.43 -5.86
N HIS A 48 -24.47 -7.64 -7.13
CA HIS A 48 -23.51 -7.63 -8.25
C HIS A 48 -23.89 -6.61 -9.32
N GLU A 49 -23.03 -6.42 -10.28
CA GLU A 49 -23.19 -5.49 -11.40
C GLU A 49 -23.53 -4.06 -10.98
N LYS A 50 -24.72 -3.54 -11.35
CA LYS A 50 -25.16 -2.19 -11.01
C LYS A 50 -25.44 -2.02 -9.52
N GLN A 51 -25.78 -3.09 -8.84
CA GLN A 51 -26.12 -3.11 -7.41
C GLN A 51 -24.92 -3.48 -6.52
N SER A 52 -23.72 -3.68 -7.12
CA SER A 52 -22.52 -4.06 -6.35
C SER A 52 -22.28 -3.13 -5.16
N LEU A 53 -21.97 -3.73 -4.02
CA LEU A 53 -21.64 -2.98 -2.81
C LEU A 53 -20.23 -2.35 -2.93
N CYS A 54 -20.02 -1.27 -2.19
CA CYS A 54 -18.70 -0.65 -2.11
C CYS A 54 -17.79 -1.43 -1.14
N CYS A 55 -16.51 -1.57 -1.48
CA CYS A 55 -15.52 -2.21 -0.61
C CYS A 55 -15.11 -1.37 0.61
N GLY A 56 -15.64 -0.18 0.77
CA GLY A 56 -15.26 0.71 1.87
C GLY A 56 -13.97 1.51 1.64
N TYR A 57 -13.33 1.41 0.47
CA TYR A 57 -12.10 2.18 0.19
C TYR A 57 -12.38 3.62 -0.28
N GLY A 58 -13.44 3.81 -1.07
CA GLY A 58 -13.73 5.10 -1.73
C GLY A 58 -14.09 6.22 -0.77
N GLY A 59 -14.07 7.48 -1.29
CA GLY A 59 -14.49 8.66 -0.52
C GLY A 59 -13.66 8.96 0.72
N LEU A 60 -12.42 8.49 0.80
CA LEU A 60 -11.58 8.59 2.00
C LEU A 60 -12.17 7.90 3.24
N ALA A 61 -13.17 7.02 3.08
CA ALA A 61 -13.85 6.36 4.20
C ALA A 61 -12.88 5.68 5.20
N PRO A 62 -11.80 4.98 4.77
CA PRO A 62 -10.85 4.38 5.71
C PRO A 62 -10.07 5.39 6.57
N VAL A 63 -10.09 6.66 6.21
CA VAL A 63 -9.40 7.74 6.93
C VAL A 63 -10.37 8.55 7.77
N SER A 64 -11.52 8.90 7.19
CA SER A 64 -12.53 9.75 7.84
C SER A 64 -13.41 8.99 8.83
N ASN A 65 -13.75 7.75 8.51
CA ASN A 65 -14.53 6.86 9.37
C ASN A 65 -14.11 5.40 9.16
N PRO A 66 -12.98 4.96 9.79
CA PRO A 66 -12.44 3.62 9.63
C PRO A 66 -13.43 2.51 9.99
N GLN A 67 -14.25 2.72 11.04
CA GLN A 67 -15.21 1.73 11.49
C GLN A 67 -16.26 1.43 10.42
N VAL A 68 -16.89 2.44 9.84
CA VAL A 68 -17.87 2.25 8.76
C VAL A 68 -17.21 1.60 7.53
N ALA A 69 -15.99 2.00 7.20
CA ALA A 69 -15.26 1.39 6.11
C ALA A 69 -14.97 -0.09 6.35
N ASP A 70 -14.70 -0.46 7.60
CA ASP A 70 -14.48 -1.85 8.02
C ASP A 70 -15.77 -2.66 7.93
N GLU A 71 -16.87 -2.16 8.47
CA GLU A 71 -18.19 -2.78 8.37
C GLU A 71 -18.61 -3.03 6.91
N MET A 72 -18.37 -2.04 6.03
CA MET A 72 -18.61 -2.22 4.58
C MET A 72 -17.77 -3.36 3.99
N THR A 73 -16.56 -3.58 4.47
CA THR A 73 -15.69 -4.65 3.98
C THR A 73 -16.14 -6.00 4.53
N GLU A 74 -16.48 -6.06 5.80
CA GLU A 74 -16.88 -7.31 6.50
C GLU A 74 -18.21 -7.86 5.98
N GLN A 75 -19.12 -6.97 5.55
CA GLN A 75 -20.42 -7.36 5.00
C GLN A 75 -20.31 -8.36 3.84
N TRP A 76 -19.28 -8.25 2.98
CA TRP A 76 -19.06 -9.17 1.85
C TRP A 76 -18.35 -10.47 2.25
N GLN A 77 -17.56 -10.49 3.38
CA GLN A 77 -16.90 -11.69 3.87
C GLN A 77 -17.90 -12.70 4.43
N GLN A 78 -19.04 -12.20 4.92
CA GLN A 78 -20.12 -13.04 5.46
C GLN A 78 -20.94 -13.77 4.39
N GLU A 79 -20.89 -13.33 3.14
CA GLU A 79 -21.76 -13.87 2.08
C GLU A 79 -21.19 -15.12 1.39
N ASP A 80 -19.85 -15.24 1.29
CA ASP A 80 -19.19 -16.37 0.64
C ASP A 80 -17.72 -16.48 1.07
N GLU A 81 -17.27 -17.69 1.42
CA GLU A 81 -15.88 -18.00 1.79
C GLU A 81 -14.95 -18.20 0.57
N GLY A 82 -15.49 -18.10 -0.67
CA GLY A 82 -14.75 -18.30 -1.89
C GLY A 82 -13.67 -17.26 -2.19
N LEU A 83 -12.74 -17.60 -3.08
CA LEU A 83 -11.76 -16.63 -3.61
C LEU A 83 -12.46 -15.55 -4.41
N ARG A 84 -12.35 -14.31 -4.00
CA ARG A 84 -12.92 -13.17 -4.71
C ARG A 84 -12.02 -12.69 -5.83
N LEU A 85 -12.57 -12.66 -7.03
CA LEU A 85 -11.93 -12.11 -8.20
C LEU A 85 -12.39 -10.67 -8.39
N THR A 86 -11.48 -9.72 -8.26
CA THR A 86 -11.77 -8.31 -8.46
C THR A 86 -10.89 -7.70 -9.55
N TYR A 87 -11.31 -6.60 -10.12
CA TYR A 87 -10.58 -5.83 -11.12
C TYR A 87 -10.32 -4.39 -10.69
N CYS A 88 -10.37 -4.17 -9.38
CA CYS A 88 -9.96 -2.93 -8.73
C CYS A 88 -8.95 -3.23 -7.62
N VAL A 89 -7.73 -2.72 -7.76
CA VAL A 89 -6.66 -2.93 -6.79
C VAL A 89 -7.02 -2.45 -5.39
N ASN A 90 -7.80 -1.38 -5.28
CA ASN A 90 -8.23 -0.86 -3.99
C ASN A 90 -9.22 -1.81 -3.29
N CYS A 91 -10.13 -2.42 -4.06
CA CYS A 91 -11.03 -3.45 -3.53
C CYS A 91 -10.23 -4.66 -3.06
N ARG A 92 -9.32 -5.16 -3.90
CA ARG A 92 -8.43 -6.28 -3.56
C ARG A 92 -7.67 -6.02 -2.25
N ASP A 93 -6.98 -4.89 -2.16
CA ASP A 93 -6.14 -4.58 -1.01
C ASP A 93 -6.97 -4.36 0.27
N ARG A 94 -8.16 -3.77 0.13
CA ARG A 94 -9.06 -3.57 1.26
C ARG A 94 -9.54 -4.89 1.84
N MET A 95 -9.92 -5.84 0.99
CA MET A 95 -10.34 -7.17 1.39
C MET A 95 -9.23 -7.97 2.06
N VAL A 96 -8.06 -7.98 1.44
CA VAL A 96 -6.90 -8.71 1.97
C VAL A 96 -6.44 -8.14 3.33
N LYS A 97 -6.54 -6.84 3.56
CA LYS A 97 -6.26 -6.23 4.88
C LYS A 97 -7.21 -6.71 5.99
N LYS A 98 -8.37 -7.21 5.62
CA LYS A 98 -9.38 -7.76 6.54
C LYS A 98 -9.44 -9.29 6.48
N ASP A 99 -8.31 -9.93 6.18
CA ASP A 99 -8.15 -11.38 6.09
C ASP A 99 -9.05 -12.08 5.07
N GLY A 100 -9.64 -11.30 4.15
CA GLY A 100 -10.43 -11.81 3.04
C GLY A 100 -9.56 -12.40 1.93
N LYS A 101 -10.06 -13.46 1.30
CA LYS A 101 -9.41 -14.08 0.14
C LYS A 101 -9.80 -13.32 -1.12
N ALA A 102 -8.95 -12.42 -1.58
CA ALA A 102 -9.20 -11.63 -2.78
C ALA A 102 -7.95 -11.51 -3.65
N VAL A 103 -8.14 -11.58 -4.96
CA VAL A 103 -7.07 -11.42 -5.96
C VAL A 103 -7.52 -10.46 -7.05
N HIS A 104 -6.59 -9.72 -7.60
CA HIS A 104 -6.86 -8.90 -8.77
C HIS A 104 -6.74 -9.75 -10.03
N ILE A 105 -7.64 -9.58 -10.99
CA ILE A 105 -7.67 -10.41 -12.22
C ILE A 105 -6.36 -10.35 -13.01
N LEU A 106 -5.64 -9.24 -12.98
CA LEU A 106 -4.34 -9.12 -13.61
C LEU A 106 -3.23 -9.87 -12.83
N GLU A 107 -3.35 -10.02 -11.50
CA GLU A 107 -2.43 -10.87 -10.74
C GLU A 107 -2.59 -12.34 -11.12
N LEU A 108 -3.84 -12.81 -11.30
CA LEU A 108 -4.10 -14.16 -11.80
C LEU A 108 -3.52 -14.40 -13.19
N LEU A 109 -3.48 -13.35 -14.01
CA LEU A 109 -3.02 -13.44 -15.38
C LEU A 109 -1.49 -13.47 -15.49
N TYR A 110 -0.79 -12.66 -14.69
CA TYR A 110 0.66 -12.45 -14.81
C TYR A 110 1.49 -13.07 -13.70
N ASP A 111 0.89 -13.40 -12.55
CA ASP A 111 1.57 -14.01 -11.42
C ASP A 111 0.63 -14.93 -10.62
N PRO A 112 0.13 -16.00 -11.26
CA PRO A 112 -0.89 -16.86 -10.67
C PRO A 112 -0.41 -17.67 -9.46
N GLN A 113 0.90 -17.82 -9.27
CA GLN A 113 1.46 -18.64 -8.19
C GLN A 113 1.50 -17.91 -6.85
N SER A 114 1.74 -16.60 -6.85
CA SER A 114 1.91 -15.83 -5.62
C SER A 114 0.72 -14.94 -5.27
N CYS A 115 -0.24 -14.77 -6.18
CA CYS A 115 -1.32 -13.81 -6.02
C CYS A 115 -2.25 -14.10 -4.83
N GLU A 116 -2.51 -15.37 -4.51
CA GLU A 116 -3.45 -15.76 -3.45
C GLU A 116 -2.90 -15.50 -2.04
N THR A 117 -1.57 -15.48 -1.88
CA THR A 117 -0.88 -15.25 -0.61
C THR A 117 -0.36 -13.82 -0.44
N ARG A 118 -0.48 -13.01 -1.48
CA ARG A 118 0.05 -11.65 -1.50
C ARG A 118 -0.73 -10.73 -0.57
N ARG A 119 -0.01 -10.16 0.40
CA ARG A 119 -0.55 -9.14 1.30
C ARG A 119 -0.81 -7.82 0.57
N ALA A 120 -1.68 -6.99 1.16
CA ALA A 120 -1.85 -5.61 0.70
C ALA A 120 -0.56 -4.81 0.96
N PRO A 121 0.00 -4.12 -0.04
CA PRO A 121 1.21 -3.33 0.15
C PRO A 121 0.97 -2.14 1.07
N THR A 122 1.96 -1.82 1.91
CA THR A 122 1.97 -0.60 2.73
C THR A 122 2.05 0.66 1.86
N TRP A 123 1.83 1.82 2.45
CA TRP A 123 1.97 3.10 1.74
C TRP A 123 3.39 3.32 1.22
N SER A 124 4.39 2.91 1.99
CA SER A 124 5.80 2.98 1.59
C SER A 124 6.09 2.09 0.39
N VAL A 125 5.66 0.82 0.43
CA VAL A 125 5.82 -0.12 -0.70
C VAL A 125 5.12 0.37 -1.97
N ARG A 126 3.90 0.95 -1.84
CA ARG A 126 3.20 1.54 -3.00
C ARG A 126 3.96 2.71 -3.60
N ARG A 127 4.62 3.52 -2.77
CA ARG A 127 5.44 4.64 -3.23
C ARG A 127 6.69 4.14 -3.93
N ASP A 128 7.40 3.19 -3.32
CA ASP A 128 8.62 2.61 -3.87
C ASP A 128 8.35 1.90 -5.21
N ASN A 129 7.26 1.14 -5.32
CA ASN A 129 6.84 0.51 -6.57
C ASN A 129 6.60 1.54 -7.70
N ARG A 130 6.02 2.72 -7.38
CA ARG A 130 5.84 3.79 -8.36
C ARG A 130 7.16 4.41 -8.79
N PHE A 131 8.09 4.60 -7.87
CA PHE A 131 9.42 5.11 -8.21
C PHE A 131 10.20 4.11 -9.06
N GLU A 132 10.14 2.83 -8.69
CA GLU A 132 10.81 1.78 -9.45
C GLU A 132 10.23 1.63 -10.86
N LEU A 133 8.91 1.66 -11.01
CA LEU A 133 8.27 1.68 -12.31
C LEU A 133 8.67 2.90 -13.14
N LYS A 134 8.67 4.10 -12.52
CA LYS A 134 9.10 5.33 -13.19
C LYS A 134 10.57 5.23 -13.64
N ARG A 135 11.44 4.68 -12.80
CA ARG A 135 12.85 4.45 -13.11
C ARG A 135 13.00 3.52 -14.31
N LYS A 136 12.32 2.35 -14.30
CA LYS A 136 12.34 1.40 -15.40
C LYS A 136 11.85 2.01 -16.72
N VAL A 137 10.76 2.76 -16.71
CA VAL A 137 10.24 3.44 -17.90
C VAL A 137 11.27 4.44 -18.45
N ARG A 138 11.94 5.19 -17.58
CA ARG A 138 12.99 6.14 -18.00
C ARG A 138 14.20 5.43 -18.61
N GLU A 139 14.65 4.33 -17.97
CA GLU A 139 15.83 3.57 -18.43
C GLU A 139 15.53 2.76 -19.71
N GLU A 140 14.43 1.99 -19.73
CA GLU A 140 14.15 1.00 -20.78
C GLU A 140 13.43 1.59 -22.00
N ILE A 141 12.52 2.57 -21.78
CA ILE A 141 11.71 3.15 -22.86
C ILE A 141 12.31 4.48 -23.33
N TRP A 142 12.69 5.36 -22.39
CA TRP A 142 13.24 6.67 -22.75
C TRP A 142 14.76 6.70 -22.85
N GLN A 143 15.43 5.58 -22.52
CA GLN A 143 16.88 5.42 -22.57
C GLN A 143 17.67 6.50 -21.80
N GLU A 144 17.09 7.00 -20.72
CA GLU A 144 17.71 7.97 -19.83
C GLU A 144 18.67 7.29 -18.84
N LYS A 145 19.81 7.95 -18.56
CA LYS A 145 20.69 7.51 -17.48
C LYS A 145 20.13 7.97 -16.13
N VAL A 146 19.58 7.04 -15.34
CA VAL A 146 19.07 7.34 -14.01
C VAL A 146 20.09 6.89 -12.96
N LYS A 147 20.50 7.80 -12.06
CA LYS A 147 21.34 7.44 -10.92
C LYS A 147 20.57 6.52 -9.98
N LYS A 148 21.16 5.38 -9.64
CA LYS A 148 20.66 4.51 -8.60
C LYS A 148 21.14 5.09 -7.27
N GLU A 149 20.23 5.65 -6.47
CA GLU A 149 20.55 6.07 -5.10
C GLU A 149 20.65 4.83 -4.21
N GLU A 150 21.75 4.68 -3.48
CA GLU A 150 21.85 3.68 -2.42
C GLU A 150 20.89 4.07 -1.30
N GLN A 151 19.88 3.25 -1.09
CA GLN A 151 18.90 3.53 -0.05
C GLN A 151 19.39 2.99 1.28
N MET A 152 19.33 3.83 2.33
CA MET A 152 19.53 3.40 3.70
C MET A 152 18.58 2.26 4.05
N LYS A 153 19.10 1.22 4.70
CA LYS A 153 18.29 0.10 5.17
C LYS A 153 17.61 0.47 6.48
N LEU A 154 16.29 0.47 6.47
CA LEU A 154 15.48 0.66 7.67
C LEU A 154 15.04 -0.69 8.24
N VAL A 155 15.11 -0.81 9.56
CA VAL A 155 14.63 -1.97 10.31
C VAL A 155 13.73 -1.45 11.44
N TYR A 156 12.59 -2.08 11.63
CA TYR A 156 11.62 -1.71 12.66
C TYR A 156 10.77 -2.91 13.09
N SER A 157 10.18 -2.80 14.27
CA SER A 157 9.25 -3.81 14.79
C SER A 157 7.91 -3.77 14.03
N GLN A 158 7.13 -4.85 14.12
CA GLN A 158 5.78 -4.91 13.55
C GLN A 158 4.87 -3.80 14.13
N GLU A 159 5.04 -3.47 15.41
CA GLU A 159 4.32 -2.38 16.07
C GLU A 159 4.67 -1.03 15.46
N THR A 160 5.97 -0.76 15.23
CA THR A 160 6.43 0.46 14.58
C THR A 160 5.92 0.54 13.13
N GLU A 161 5.94 -0.56 12.38
CA GLU A 161 5.39 -0.61 11.02
C GLU A 161 3.90 -0.23 10.99
N THR A 162 3.12 -0.80 11.90
CA THR A 162 1.70 -0.49 12.04
C THR A 162 1.48 1.00 12.34
N LEU A 163 2.26 1.56 13.27
CA LEU A 163 2.20 2.98 13.62
C LEU A 163 2.52 3.90 12.43
N LEU A 164 3.56 3.58 11.66
CA LEU A 164 3.95 4.33 10.47
C LEU A 164 2.83 4.31 9.42
N GLU A 165 2.24 3.14 9.19
CA GLU A 165 1.15 2.97 8.23
C GLU A 165 -0.10 3.76 8.65
N GLU A 166 -0.50 3.73 9.93
CA GLU A 166 -1.63 4.47 10.48
C GLU A 166 -1.42 5.98 10.35
N ARG A 167 -0.23 6.46 10.69
CA ARG A 167 0.13 7.89 10.65
C ARG A 167 0.49 8.39 9.26
N LYS A 168 0.53 7.52 8.25
CA LYS A 168 0.93 7.84 6.88
C LYS A 168 2.34 8.42 6.77
N ILE A 169 3.23 7.99 7.66
CA ILE A 169 4.64 8.33 7.60
C ILE A 169 5.32 7.32 6.67
N LEU A 170 5.93 7.81 5.61
CA LEU A 170 6.58 6.98 4.61
C LEU A 170 8.04 6.73 4.99
N GLU A 171 8.58 5.60 4.58
CA GLU A 171 10.01 5.33 4.73
C GLU A 171 10.89 6.39 4.06
N SER A 172 10.43 6.95 2.93
CA SER A 172 11.12 8.08 2.28
C SER A 172 11.24 9.30 3.19
N ASP A 173 10.20 9.60 4.01
CA ASP A 173 10.23 10.72 4.93
C ASP A 173 11.24 10.46 6.05
N ILE A 174 11.31 9.21 6.52
CA ILE A 174 12.30 8.78 7.53
C ILE A 174 13.71 8.87 6.97
N ARG A 175 13.96 8.37 5.75
CA ARG A 175 15.29 8.47 5.10
C ARG A 175 15.74 9.91 4.96
N GLU A 176 14.86 10.83 4.59
CA GLU A 176 15.17 12.25 4.53
C GLU A 176 15.56 12.86 5.89
N VAL A 177 14.96 12.40 6.99
CA VAL A 177 15.36 12.80 8.35
C VAL A 177 16.74 12.25 8.70
N LEU A 178 16.98 10.96 8.40
CA LEU A 178 18.24 10.29 8.70
C LEU A 178 19.43 10.86 7.93
N GLU A 179 19.25 11.25 6.67
CA GLU A 179 20.26 11.95 5.87
C GLU A 179 20.75 13.24 6.55
N LYS A 180 19.82 14.03 7.10
CA LYS A 180 20.17 15.22 7.89
C LYS A 180 20.85 14.86 9.20
N ALA A 181 20.43 13.77 9.85
CA ALA A 181 21.04 13.30 11.07
C ALA A 181 22.51 12.89 10.90
N GLN A 182 22.87 12.31 9.74
CA GLN A 182 24.25 12.00 9.38
C GLN A 182 25.14 13.26 9.28
N GLN A 183 24.55 14.40 8.94
CA GLN A 183 25.24 15.70 8.88
C GLN A 183 25.42 16.36 10.28
N GLY A 184 25.21 15.61 11.35
CA GLY A 184 25.42 16.07 12.74
C GLY A 184 24.18 16.70 13.41
N ARG A 185 23.01 16.70 12.78
CA ARG A 185 21.77 17.25 13.34
C ARG A 185 20.95 16.20 14.06
N ARG A 186 21.54 15.59 15.11
CA ARG A 186 20.90 14.57 15.95
C ARG A 186 21.18 14.82 17.43
N ILE A 187 20.24 14.45 18.28
CA ILE A 187 20.34 14.56 19.74
C ILE A 187 20.31 13.14 20.30
N LEU A 188 21.20 12.82 21.22
CA LEU A 188 21.18 11.56 21.95
C LEU A 188 20.25 11.68 23.16
N ASP A 189 19.17 10.93 23.16
CA ASP A 189 18.36 10.72 24.36
C ASP A 189 19.06 9.68 25.26
N ARG A 190 19.63 10.14 26.34
CA ARG A 190 20.37 9.29 27.28
C ARG A 190 19.49 8.30 28.02
N THR A 191 18.20 8.56 28.12
CA THR A 191 17.24 7.68 28.82
C THR A 191 16.93 6.45 28.02
N SER A 192 16.63 6.60 26.71
CA SER A 192 16.28 5.50 25.82
C SER A 192 17.47 4.94 25.03
N GLY A 193 18.61 5.64 25.03
CA GLY A 193 19.77 5.30 24.19
C GLY A 193 19.53 5.47 22.70
N CYS A 194 18.47 6.19 22.32
CA CYS A 194 18.12 6.46 20.92
C CYS A 194 18.66 7.82 20.49
N TYR A 195 18.99 7.94 19.21
CA TYR A 195 19.13 9.25 18.60
C TYR A 195 17.75 9.78 18.17
N ILE A 196 17.60 11.09 18.30
CA ILE A 196 16.43 11.83 17.86
C ILE A 196 16.88 12.80 16.78
N ALA A 197 16.22 12.76 15.65
CA ALA A 197 16.41 13.73 14.59
C ALA A 197 15.07 14.21 14.04
N HIS A 198 15.07 15.40 13.45
CA HIS A 198 13.89 15.94 12.81
C HIS A 198 14.22 16.65 11.49
N ARG A 199 13.24 16.73 10.62
CA ARG A 199 13.29 17.51 9.39
C ARG A 199 11.91 18.06 9.06
N GLN A 200 11.89 19.31 8.65
CA GLN A 200 10.70 19.92 8.06
C GLN A 200 10.70 19.67 6.54
N VAL A 201 9.59 19.14 6.04
CA VAL A 201 9.33 18.93 4.61
C VAL A 201 8.03 19.65 4.28
N GLY A 202 8.11 20.76 3.58
CA GLY A 202 6.98 21.65 3.39
C GLY A 202 6.45 22.17 4.73
N ASN A 203 5.16 21.94 5.01
CA ASN A 203 4.50 22.36 6.25
C ASN A 203 4.45 21.26 7.32
N VAL A 204 5.17 20.16 7.14
CA VAL A 204 5.17 19.02 8.06
C VAL A 204 6.58 18.82 8.61
N THR A 205 6.70 18.71 9.93
CA THR A 205 7.93 18.31 10.58
C THR A 205 7.84 16.86 10.99
N PHE A 206 8.80 16.06 10.54
CA PHE A 206 8.96 14.66 10.88
C PHE A 206 10.01 14.51 11.96
N TRP A 207 9.72 13.70 12.97
CA TRP A 207 10.63 13.35 14.06
C TRP A 207 10.84 11.84 14.03
N VAL A 208 12.10 11.42 14.15
CA VAL A 208 12.48 10.00 14.11
C VAL A 208 13.37 9.68 15.29
N TYR A 209 12.99 8.65 16.05
CA TYR A 209 13.80 8.02 17.08
C TYR A 209 14.43 6.77 16.47
N PHE A 210 15.75 6.69 16.52
CA PHE A 210 16.47 5.62 15.83
C PHE A 210 17.73 5.20 16.56
N ARG A 211 18.23 4.00 16.24
CA ARG A 211 19.54 3.49 16.60
C ARG A 211 20.30 3.11 15.35
N GLU A 212 21.55 3.42 15.29
CA GLU A 212 22.45 2.94 14.24
C GLU A 212 22.97 1.55 14.66
N LYS A 213 22.67 0.53 13.88
CA LYS A 213 23.09 -0.86 14.14
C LYS A 213 24.43 -1.15 13.49
N GLU A 214 24.53 -0.85 12.19
CA GLU A 214 25.68 -1.03 11.33
C GLU A 214 25.73 0.13 10.34
N SER A 215 26.84 0.26 9.62
CA SER A 215 26.94 1.31 8.59
C SER A 215 25.81 1.19 7.57
N GLY A 216 24.98 2.23 7.46
CA GLY A 216 23.84 2.29 6.55
C GLY A 216 22.58 1.52 6.99
N VAL A 217 22.57 0.90 8.20
CA VAL A 217 21.41 0.19 8.76
C VAL A 217 20.89 0.91 9.98
N TYR A 218 19.65 1.37 9.93
CA TYR A 218 19.01 2.16 10.99
C TYR A 218 17.78 1.41 11.53
N GLU A 219 17.78 1.18 12.85
CA GLU A 219 16.60 0.70 13.55
C GLU A 219 15.73 1.89 13.92
N VAL A 220 14.56 2.00 13.30
CA VAL A 220 13.57 3.02 13.62
C VAL A 220 12.72 2.53 14.78
N VAL A 221 12.84 3.19 15.93
CA VAL A 221 12.11 2.82 17.15
C VAL A 221 10.73 3.49 17.17
N ARG A 222 10.66 4.74 16.72
CA ARG A 222 9.44 5.54 16.69
C ARG A 222 9.57 6.68 15.69
N ALA A 223 8.45 7.04 15.04
CA ALA A 223 8.35 8.27 14.27
C ALA A 223 6.99 8.94 14.46
N TYR A 224 6.97 10.25 14.36
CA TYR A 224 5.75 11.06 14.35
C TYR A 224 5.93 12.32 13.50
N SER A 225 4.83 12.94 13.14
CA SER A 225 4.83 14.17 12.37
C SER A 225 3.83 15.17 12.93
N HIS A 226 4.11 16.45 12.75
CA HIS A 226 3.20 17.54 13.10
C HIS A 226 3.31 18.70 12.10
N ARG A 227 2.30 19.56 12.09
CA ARG A 227 2.25 20.77 11.25
C ARG A 227 2.47 22.05 12.04
N MET A 228 2.88 21.96 13.30
CA MET A 228 3.17 23.14 14.14
C MET A 228 4.52 23.73 13.75
N THR A 229 4.57 25.04 13.61
CA THR A 229 5.83 25.78 13.56
C THR A 229 6.20 26.11 15.00
N ILE A 230 7.35 25.60 15.47
CA ILE A 230 7.90 26.01 16.76
C ILE A 230 8.57 27.36 16.50
N THR A 231 7.89 28.45 16.84
CA THR A 231 8.53 29.76 16.94
C THR A 231 9.31 29.75 18.24
N GLY A 232 10.66 29.79 18.15
CA GLY A 232 11.50 29.97 19.34
C GLY A 232 11.15 31.30 19.98
N GLU A 233 10.86 31.29 21.28
CA GLU A 233 10.92 32.49 22.08
C GLU A 233 12.38 32.99 22.05
N GLY A 234 12.66 34.02 21.26
CA GLY A 234 14.01 34.58 21.20
C GLY A 234 14.36 35.41 19.99
N GLU A 235 13.39 35.99 19.29
CA GLU A 235 13.63 37.17 18.46
C GLU A 235 12.82 38.33 19.05
N GLU A 236 13.27 38.82 20.17
CA GLU A 236 12.99 40.20 20.56
C GLU A 236 13.94 41.13 19.79
N ALA A 237 13.31 42.01 19.01
CA ALA A 237 13.70 43.34 18.49
C ALA A 237 15.17 43.63 18.17
#